data_960d692e77c9e1cf8d16bd6f7aa44ba8
#
_entry.id   960d692e77c9e1cf8d16bd6f7aa44ba8
#
_cell.length_a   1.000
_cell.length_b   1.000
_cell.length_c   1.000
_cell.angle_alpha   90.00
_cell.angle_beta   90.00
_cell.angle_gamma   90.00
#
_symmetry.space_group_name_H-M   'P 1'
#
loop_
_entity.id
_entity.type
_entity.pdbx_description
1 polymer ?
#
loop_
_entity_poly.entity_id
_entity_poly.type
_entity_poly.pdbx_seq_one_letter_code
_entity_poly.pdbx_strand_id
1 'polypeptide(L)'
;MSGSDEELSARLVGTYRLVSVESTSADGEVQRPFGDDPDGFMTFTPEGYMLAVLARHDRPTFADGDIMGGTDQERAAAFLSASAFAGRYEVREGRLVNTLGAATFQNWTDTVQVRDFEVTEDGLTLVTPALLMGGALRSSTVRLARIAAPA
;
A
#
# COMPACT_ATOMS: atom_id res chain seq x y z
N MET A 1 -7.18 -23.92 -2.15
CA MET A 1 -7.96 -22.71 -1.79
C MET A 1 -9.40 -23.11 -1.52
N SER A 2 -10.00 -22.62 -0.45
CA SER A 2 -11.42 -22.85 -0.16
C SER A 2 -12.30 -22.02 -1.12
N GLY A 3 -13.59 -22.41 -1.28
CA GLY A 3 -14.54 -21.61 -2.06
C GLY A 3 -14.65 -20.18 -1.55
N SER A 4 -14.57 -19.99 -0.23
CA SER A 4 -14.56 -18.66 0.39
C SER A 4 -13.34 -17.84 -0.02
N ASP A 5 -12.16 -18.45 -0.10
CA ASP A 5 -10.94 -17.75 -0.54
C ASP A 5 -11.02 -17.39 -2.02
N GLU A 6 -11.59 -18.25 -2.87
CA GLU A 6 -11.82 -17.95 -4.27
C GLU A 6 -12.79 -16.79 -4.46
N GLU A 7 -13.87 -16.77 -3.69
CA GLU A 7 -14.85 -15.69 -3.71
C GLU A 7 -14.22 -14.37 -3.26
N LEU A 8 -13.45 -14.39 -2.19
CA LEU A 8 -12.74 -13.21 -1.69
C LEU A 8 -11.71 -12.70 -2.70
N SER A 9 -10.96 -13.62 -3.32
CA SER A 9 -9.99 -13.28 -4.36
C SER A 9 -10.65 -12.62 -5.55
N ALA A 10 -11.77 -13.17 -6.02
CA ALA A 10 -12.54 -12.59 -7.13
C ALA A 10 -13.07 -11.19 -6.80
N ARG A 11 -13.51 -10.97 -5.56
CA ARG A 11 -14.00 -9.66 -5.11
C ARG A 11 -12.90 -8.61 -4.97
N LEU A 12 -11.66 -9.03 -4.73
CA LEU A 12 -10.51 -8.12 -4.66
C LEU A 12 -10.16 -7.49 -6.01
N VAL A 13 -10.40 -8.19 -7.12
CA VAL A 13 -10.02 -7.74 -8.45
C VAL A 13 -10.57 -6.34 -8.73
N GLY A 14 -9.70 -5.42 -9.14
CA GLY A 14 -10.06 -4.06 -9.46
C GLY A 14 -8.98 -3.05 -9.07
N THR A 15 -9.30 -1.80 -9.28
CA THR A 15 -8.42 -0.68 -8.93
C THR A 15 -9.08 0.18 -7.86
N TYR A 16 -8.27 0.61 -6.93
CA TYR A 16 -8.71 1.36 -5.74
C TYR A 16 -7.90 2.64 -5.62
N ARG A 17 -8.57 3.71 -5.20
CA ARG A 17 -7.92 4.99 -4.86
C ARG A 17 -7.64 5.01 -3.37
N LEU A 18 -6.44 5.44 -2.98
CA LEU A 18 -6.07 5.59 -1.59
C LEU A 18 -6.90 6.67 -0.91
N VAL A 19 -7.47 6.35 0.24
CA VAL A 19 -8.25 7.30 1.06
C VAL A 19 -7.44 7.72 2.28
N SER A 20 -6.92 6.76 3.04
CA SER A 20 -6.14 7.07 4.24
C SER A 20 -5.19 5.95 4.60
N VAL A 21 -4.10 6.32 5.27
CA VAL A 21 -3.19 5.39 5.93
C VAL A 21 -2.98 5.88 7.35
N GLU A 22 -3.37 5.08 8.33
CA GLU A 22 -3.13 5.36 9.74
C GLU A 22 -2.24 4.28 10.33
N SER A 23 -1.15 4.68 10.98
CA SER A 23 -0.28 3.75 11.71
C SER A 23 -0.39 4.00 13.20
N THR A 24 -0.48 2.93 13.97
CA THR A 24 -0.72 2.99 15.41
C THR A 24 0.35 2.17 16.15
N SER A 25 1.00 2.78 17.12
CA SER A 25 1.96 2.11 18.00
C SER A 25 1.24 1.37 19.15
N ALA A 26 2.00 0.56 19.89
CA ALA A 26 1.45 -0.22 20.99
C ALA A 26 0.82 0.65 22.10
N ASP A 27 1.31 1.88 22.29
CA ASP A 27 0.77 2.84 23.27
C ASP A 27 -0.43 3.64 22.75
N GLY A 28 -0.89 3.36 21.52
CA GLY A 28 -2.07 4.00 20.94
C GLY A 28 -1.79 5.30 20.17
N GLU A 29 -0.52 5.70 20.02
CA GLU A 29 -0.18 6.87 19.22
C GLU A 29 -0.50 6.63 17.74
N VAL A 30 -1.29 7.50 17.13
CA VAL A 30 -1.69 7.42 15.73
C VAL A 30 -0.88 8.42 14.91
N GLN A 31 -0.32 7.95 13.80
CA GLN A 31 0.36 8.80 12.81
C GLN A 31 -0.25 8.56 11.43
N ARG A 32 -0.15 9.56 10.57
CA ARG A 32 -0.55 9.47 9.17
C ARG A 32 0.67 9.69 8.29
N PRO A 33 1.42 8.63 7.96
CA PRO A 33 2.70 8.76 7.27
C PRO A 33 2.62 9.41 5.90
N PHE A 34 1.43 9.35 5.25
CA PHE A 34 1.21 9.98 3.94
C PHE A 34 0.30 11.21 4.02
N GLY A 35 0.09 11.76 5.22
CA GLY A 35 -0.73 12.95 5.43
C GLY A 35 -2.22 12.66 5.51
N ASP A 36 -3.01 13.72 5.60
CA ASP A 36 -4.47 13.62 5.77
C ASP A 36 -5.20 13.34 4.45
N ASP A 37 -4.59 13.67 3.32
CA ASP A 37 -5.18 13.51 1.99
C ASP A 37 -4.11 12.92 1.05
N PRO A 38 -3.79 11.64 1.20
CA PRO A 38 -2.72 11.02 0.40
C PRO A 38 -3.14 10.79 -1.04
N ASP A 39 -2.16 10.77 -1.93
CA ASP A 39 -2.32 10.30 -3.30
C ASP A 39 -1.94 8.83 -3.38
N GLY A 40 -2.61 8.09 -4.23
CA GLY A 40 -2.20 6.74 -4.50
C GLY A 40 -3.28 5.84 -5.05
N PHE A 41 -2.81 4.69 -5.52
CA PHE A 41 -3.64 3.67 -6.11
C PHE A 41 -3.12 2.30 -5.72
N MET A 42 -4.03 1.35 -5.67
CA MET A 42 -3.71 -0.06 -5.55
C MET A 42 -4.57 -0.84 -6.52
N THR A 43 -3.98 -1.77 -7.23
CA THR A 43 -4.72 -2.62 -8.17
C THR A 43 -4.42 -4.09 -7.90
N PHE A 44 -5.45 -4.91 -8.12
CA PHE A 44 -5.38 -6.37 -8.06
C PHE A 44 -5.90 -6.90 -9.37
N THR A 45 -5.07 -7.65 -10.09
CA THR A 45 -5.43 -8.15 -11.42
C THR A 45 -6.02 -9.55 -11.33
N PRO A 46 -6.84 -9.96 -12.34
CA PRO A 46 -7.35 -11.33 -12.38
C PRO A 46 -6.27 -12.39 -12.48
N GLU A 47 -5.09 -12.03 -13.00
CA GLU A 47 -3.96 -12.94 -13.18
C GLU A 47 -3.18 -13.18 -11.88
N GLY A 48 -3.52 -12.47 -10.80
CA GLY A 48 -2.88 -12.65 -9.50
C GLY A 48 -1.72 -11.71 -9.23
N TYR A 49 -1.72 -10.52 -9.83
CA TYR A 49 -0.72 -9.49 -9.57
C TYR A 49 -1.33 -8.31 -8.81
N MET A 50 -0.52 -7.69 -7.97
CA MET A 50 -0.90 -6.48 -7.27
C MET A 50 0.18 -5.42 -7.45
N LEU A 51 -0.26 -4.16 -7.53
CA LEU A 51 0.60 -2.99 -7.60
C LEU A 51 0.04 -1.92 -6.67
N ALA A 52 0.92 -1.22 -5.97
CA ALA A 52 0.54 -0.15 -5.05
C ALA A 52 1.49 1.02 -5.17
N VAL A 53 0.95 2.22 -5.15
CA VAL A 53 1.70 3.47 -4.98
C VAL A 53 0.96 4.29 -3.94
N LEU A 54 1.67 4.67 -2.88
CA LEU A 54 1.16 5.52 -1.81
C LEU A 54 2.10 6.72 -1.68
N ALA A 55 1.55 7.93 -1.65
CA ALA A 55 2.37 9.13 -1.61
C ALA A 55 1.67 10.25 -0.84
N ARG A 56 2.45 11.13 -0.24
CA ARG A 56 1.92 12.38 0.28
C ARG A 56 1.49 13.29 -0.88
N HIS A 57 0.41 13.99 -0.69
CA HIS A 57 -0.08 14.96 -1.69
C HIS A 57 0.84 16.18 -1.80
N ASP A 58 1.45 16.59 -0.70
CA ASP A 58 2.22 17.82 -0.56
C ASP A 58 3.72 17.66 -0.90
N ARG A 59 4.06 16.76 -1.81
CA ARG A 59 5.45 16.52 -2.20
C ARG A 59 5.95 17.66 -3.08
N PRO A 60 7.03 18.39 -2.66
CA PRO A 60 7.60 19.44 -3.49
C PRO A 60 8.31 18.83 -4.71
N THR A 61 8.29 19.54 -5.82
CA THR A 61 9.08 19.16 -6.99
C THR A 61 10.57 19.40 -6.72
N PHE A 62 11.42 18.67 -7.43
CA PHE A 62 12.86 18.93 -7.42
C PHE A 62 13.15 20.24 -8.13
N ALA A 63 14.16 20.97 -7.65
CA ALA A 63 14.59 22.20 -8.30
C ALA A 63 15.18 21.94 -9.69
N ASP A 64 15.87 20.80 -9.87
CA ASP A 64 16.37 20.35 -11.16
C ASP A 64 15.34 19.45 -11.84
N GLY A 65 15.09 19.65 -13.13
CA GLY A 65 14.17 18.82 -13.91
C GLY A 65 14.72 17.47 -14.35
N ASP A 66 15.96 17.15 -14.01
CA ASP A 66 16.58 15.87 -14.33
C ASP A 66 16.10 14.79 -13.35
N ILE A 67 15.49 13.72 -13.85
CA ILE A 67 14.96 12.65 -13.01
C ILE A 67 16.07 11.89 -12.25
N MET A 68 17.30 12.00 -12.71
CA MET A 68 18.47 11.43 -12.02
C MET A 68 19.20 12.46 -11.15
N GLY A 69 18.72 13.69 -11.11
CA GLY A 69 19.31 14.79 -10.38
C GLY A 69 18.78 14.93 -8.96
N GLY A 70 18.84 16.14 -8.46
CA GLY A 70 18.44 16.49 -7.11
C GLY A 70 19.57 16.46 -6.10
N THR A 71 19.36 17.14 -4.98
CA THR A 71 20.26 17.08 -3.84
C THR A 71 20.02 15.80 -3.04
N ASP A 72 20.96 15.46 -2.17
CA ASP A 72 20.81 14.31 -1.27
C ASP A 72 19.59 14.51 -0.34
N GLN A 73 19.35 15.74 0.10
CA GLN A 73 18.21 16.07 0.95
C GLN A 73 16.88 15.90 0.18
N GLU A 74 16.80 16.36 -1.06
CA GLU A 74 15.63 16.18 -1.90
C GLU A 74 15.33 14.69 -2.14
N ARG A 75 16.36 13.91 -2.44
CA ARG A 75 16.21 12.48 -2.65
C ARG A 75 15.78 11.73 -1.40
N ALA A 76 16.33 12.08 -0.24
CA ALA A 76 15.93 11.49 1.04
C ALA A 76 14.45 11.80 1.36
N ALA A 77 14.05 13.06 1.19
CA ALA A 77 12.65 13.45 1.41
C ALA A 77 11.70 12.77 0.44
N ALA A 78 12.10 12.64 -0.83
CA ALA A 78 11.30 11.94 -1.83
C ALA A 78 11.09 10.46 -1.47
N PHE A 79 12.13 9.78 -1.03
CA PHE A 79 12.03 8.38 -0.59
C PHE A 79 11.06 8.23 0.59
N LEU A 80 11.15 9.10 1.59
CA LEU A 80 10.31 9.03 2.80
C LEU A 80 8.85 9.40 2.56
N SER A 81 8.55 10.12 1.48
CA SER A 81 7.21 10.65 1.21
C SER A 81 6.37 9.80 0.26
N ALA A 82 6.91 8.69 -0.23
CA ALA A 82 6.20 7.78 -1.12
C ALA A 82 6.70 6.35 -0.93
N SER A 83 5.80 5.40 -1.19
CA SER A 83 6.13 3.97 -1.18
C SER A 83 5.44 3.31 -2.37
N ALA A 84 6.17 2.52 -3.12
CA ALA A 84 5.61 1.73 -4.20
C ALA A 84 6.10 0.30 -4.10
N PHE A 85 5.22 -0.64 -4.35
CA PHE A 85 5.56 -2.06 -4.32
C PHE A 85 4.62 -2.84 -5.21
N ALA A 86 5.11 -3.97 -5.71
CA ALA A 86 4.37 -4.81 -6.65
C ALA A 86 4.81 -6.25 -6.52
N GLY A 87 3.90 -7.17 -6.85
CA GLY A 87 4.20 -8.58 -6.84
C GLY A 87 2.96 -9.41 -7.12
N ARG A 88 2.98 -10.63 -6.63
CA ARG A 88 1.85 -11.54 -6.75
C ARG A 88 1.03 -11.51 -5.48
N TYR A 89 -0.27 -11.82 -5.61
CA TYR A 89 -1.14 -11.97 -4.46
C TYR A 89 -1.95 -13.26 -4.56
N GLU A 90 -2.33 -13.73 -3.41
CA GLU A 90 -3.35 -14.77 -3.27
C GLU A 90 -4.14 -14.54 -1.98
N VAL A 91 -5.32 -15.13 -1.89
CA VAL A 91 -6.07 -15.19 -0.64
C VAL A 91 -5.91 -16.59 -0.08
N ARG A 92 -5.48 -16.68 1.16
CA ARG A 92 -5.26 -17.93 1.87
C ARG A 92 -5.79 -17.83 3.29
N GLU A 93 -6.69 -18.73 3.66
CA GLU A 93 -7.32 -18.75 4.99
C GLU A 93 -7.94 -17.39 5.35
N GLY A 94 -8.61 -16.75 4.37
CA GLY A 94 -9.26 -15.45 4.54
C GLY A 94 -8.33 -14.26 4.63
N ARG A 95 -7.04 -14.44 4.43
CA ARG A 95 -6.03 -13.37 4.51
C ARG A 95 -5.40 -13.10 3.15
N LEU A 96 -4.99 -11.87 2.95
CA LEU A 96 -4.26 -11.45 1.74
C LEU A 96 -2.78 -11.75 1.93
N VAL A 97 -2.22 -12.53 1.02
CA VAL A 97 -0.80 -12.90 1.01
C VAL A 97 -0.16 -12.28 -0.23
N ASN A 98 0.72 -11.33 -0.03
CA ASN A 98 1.47 -10.67 -1.10
C ASN A 98 2.90 -11.17 -1.11
N THR A 99 3.37 -11.63 -2.26
CA THR A 99 4.78 -11.95 -2.49
C THR A 99 5.37 -10.86 -3.36
N LEU A 100 6.18 -10.00 -2.77
CA LEU A 100 6.69 -8.80 -3.43
C LEU A 100 7.89 -9.11 -4.31
N GLY A 101 7.84 -8.64 -5.56
CA GLY A 101 8.94 -8.76 -6.52
C GLY A 101 9.72 -7.47 -6.71
N ALA A 102 9.12 -6.32 -6.38
CA ALA A 102 9.77 -5.02 -6.47
C ALA A 102 9.17 -4.08 -5.43
N ALA A 103 10.01 -3.25 -4.85
CA ALA A 103 9.59 -2.26 -3.86
C ALA A 103 10.58 -1.09 -3.80
N THR A 104 10.07 0.11 -3.53
CA THR A 104 10.93 1.27 -3.29
C THR A 104 11.75 1.10 -2.01
N PHE A 105 11.16 0.52 -0.96
CA PHE A 105 11.95 0.04 0.16
C PHE A 105 12.50 -1.34 -0.20
N GLN A 106 13.74 -1.39 -0.62
CA GLN A 106 14.32 -2.59 -1.24
C GLN A 106 14.39 -3.80 -0.30
N ASN A 107 14.33 -3.60 1.01
CA ASN A 107 14.28 -4.71 1.97
C ASN A 107 13.01 -5.54 1.85
N TRP A 108 11.96 -5.02 1.20
CA TRP A 108 10.72 -5.76 0.96
C TRP A 108 10.79 -6.65 -0.28
N THR A 109 11.75 -6.47 -1.15
CA THR A 109 11.92 -7.31 -2.34
C THR A 109 12.15 -8.77 -1.94
N ASP A 110 11.45 -9.68 -2.58
CA ASP A 110 11.48 -11.11 -2.30
C ASP A 110 10.97 -11.48 -0.89
N THR A 111 10.10 -10.65 -0.32
CA THR A 111 9.45 -10.93 0.96
C THR A 111 7.98 -11.25 0.77
N VAL A 112 7.41 -11.91 1.78
CA VAL A 112 5.98 -12.22 1.86
C VAL A 112 5.36 -11.35 2.93
N GLN A 113 4.27 -10.67 2.58
CA GLN A 113 3.47 -9.87 3.52
C GLN A 113 2.09 -10.46 3.65
N VAL A 114 1.66 -10.71 4.86
CA VAL A 114 0.31 -11.23 5.15
C VAL A 114 -0.49 -10.12 5.82
N ARG A 115 -1.71 -9.89 5.32
CA ARG A 115 -2.57 -8.80 5.79
C ARG A 115 -3.99 -9.30 6.02
N ASP A 116 -4.61 -8.78 7.05
CA ASP A 116 -6.05 -8.90 7.18
C ASP A 116 -6.72 -7.90 6.24
N PHE A 117 -7.89 -8.25 5.70
CA PHE A 117 -8.58 -7.35 4.79
C PHE A 117 -10.09 -7.53 4.85
N GLU A 118 -10.77 -6.47 4.46
CA GLU A 118 -12.21 -6.47 4.23
C GLU A 118 -12.46 -5.78 2.89
N VAL A 119 -13.12 -6.49 1.98
CA VAL A 119 -13.48 -5.97 0.66
C VAL A 119 -15.00 -5.86 0.54
N THR A 120 -15.46 -4.71 0.05
CA THR A 120 -16.87 -4.43 -0.22
C THR A 120 -17.02 -3.96 -1.67
N GLU A 121 -18.25 -3.70 -2.10
CA GLU A 121 -18.49 -3.09 -3.41
C GLU A 121 -17.87 -1.69 -3.50
N ASP A 122 -17.76 -0.99 -2.37
CA ASP A 122 -17.31 0.41 -2.32
C ASP A 122 -15.80 0.55 -2.10
N GLY A 123 -15.14 -0.46 -1.55
CA GLY A 123 -13.74 -0.30 -1.23
C GLY A 123 -13.07 -1.48 -0.55
N LEU A 124 -11.92 -1.19 -0.01
CA LEU A 124 -11.02 -2.16 0.59
C LEU A 124 -10.37 -1.54 1.84
N THR A 125 -10.33 -2.31 2.90
CA THR A 125 -9.56 -1.97 4.10
C THR A 125 -8.50 -3.05 4.31
N LEU A 126 -7.25 -2.65 4.45
CA LEU A 126 -6.13 -3.54 4.76
C LEU A 126 -5.59 -3.21 6.14
N VAL A 127 -5.30 -4.24 6.91
CA VAL A 127 -4.61 -4.09 8.20
C VAL A 127 -3.30 -4.84 8.13
N THR A 128 -2.20 -4.12 8.28
CA THR A 128 -0.87 -4.73 8.27
C THR A 128 -0.47 -5.13 9.68
N PRO A 129 0.27 -6.24 9.84
CA PRO A 129 0.92 -6.55 11.11
C PRO A 129 1.89 -5.45 11.50
N ALA A 130 2.30 -5.45 12.77
CA ALA A 130 3.25 -4.44 13.25
C ALA A 130 4.56 -4.52 12.48
N LEU A 131 4.99 -3.38 11.95
CA LEU A 131 6.25 -3.18 11.26
C LEU A 131 7.04 -2.08 11.97
N LEU A 132 8.35 -2.16 11.88
CA LEU A 132 9.23 -1.11 12.42
C LEU A 132 9.14 0.13 11.51
N MET A 133 8.63 1.24 12.06
CA MET A 133 8.42 2.51 11.36
C MET A 133 8.86 3.65 12.27
N GLY A 134 9.90 4.38 11.87
CA GLY A 134 10.38 5.51 12.65
C GLY A 134 10.87 5.14 14.05
N GLY A 135 11.43 3.95 14.21
CA GLY A 135 11.98 3.49 15.49
C GLY A 135 10.98 2.81 16.43
N ALA A 136 9.72 2.65 16.03
CA ALA A 136 8.69 1.96 16.81
C ALA A 136 7.93 0.94 15.97
N LEU A 137 7.46 -0.12 16.60
CA LEU A 137 6.57 -1.08 15.95
C LEU A 137 5.18 -0.47 15.82
N ARG A 138 4.64 -0.45 14.59
CA ARG A 138 3.34 0.12 14.26
C ARG A 138 2.53 -0.80 13.38
N SER A 139 1.26 -0.92 13.67
CA SER A 139 0.28 -1.55 12.78
C SER A 139 -0.39 -0.47 11.95
N SER A 140 -0.60 -0.73 10.67
CA SER A 140 -1.20 0.25 9.77
C SER A 140 -2.55 -0.23 9.25
N THR A 141 -3.49 0.72 9.16
CA THR A 141 -4.78 0.51 8.49
C THR A 141 -4.80 1.37 7.22
N VAL A 142 -4.98 0.71 6.09
CA VAL A 142 -5.06 1.36 4.78
C VAL A 142 -6.49 1.27 4.29
N ARG A 143 -7.11 2.42 4.01
CA ARG A 143 -8.46 2.48 3.47
C ARG A 143 -8.42 2.97 2.03
N LEU A 144 -9.13 2.25 1.18
CA LEU A 144 -9.15 2.52 -0.27
C LEU A 144 -10.58 2.49 -0.77
N ALA A 145 -10.90 3.37 -1.70
CA ALA A 145 -12.18 3.41 -2.38
C ALA A 145 -12.07 2.76 -3.76
N ARG A 146 -13.04 1.93 -4.11
CA ARG A 146 -13.06 1.27 -5.42
C ARG A 146 -13.32 2.32 -6.50
N ILE A 147 -12.51 2.29 -7.56
CA ILE A 147 -12.74 3.12 -8.74
C ILE A 147 -13.75 2.40 -9.62
N ALA A 148 -14.83 3.11 -9.96
CA ALA A 148 -15.81 2.57 -10.87
C ALA A 148 -15.21 2.39 -12.27
N ALA A 149 -15.59 1.29 -12.93
CA ALA A 149 -15.18 1.09 -14.31
C ALA A 149 -15.71 2.24 -15.19
N PRO A 150 -14.95 2.68 -16.21
CA PRO A 150 -15.45 3.66 -17.17
C PRO A 150 -16.73 3.17 -17.82
N ALA A 151 -17.67 4.07 -18.03
CA ALA A 151 -18.93 3.76 -18.70
C ALA A 151 -18.71 3.43 -20.18
#